data_57262d62c65ab75e3bec802424fd5cba
#
_entry.id   57262d62c65ab75e3bec802424fd5cba
#
_cell.length_a   1.000
_cell.length_b   1.000
_cell.length_c   1.000
_cell.angle_alpha   90.00
_cell.angle_beta   90.00
_cell.angle_gamma   90.00
#
_symmetry.space_group_name_H-M   'P 1'
#
loop_
_entity.id
_entity.type
_entity.pdbx_description
1 polymer ?
#
loop_
_entity_poly.entity_id
_entity_poly.type
_entity_poly.pdbx_seq_one_letter_code
_entity_poly.pdbx_strand_id
1 'polypeptide(L)'
;AGAETKIVVFRNHTKEALSESLESLEKEISTSQILALSGGFSAGDEPDGSGKFIANVLRENRIADSVMNLIKDRDGLVLGICNGFQALIKVGLVPYGEIRTVTEDMPTLTFNTIGRHISRVARTRLTAATSPWAFHSSVLQEGTHLVPISHGEGRIIISDELAKELFAKGQVFTQYTDFDGNPAIQEPDNPNGSAFAIEGLTSPDGRVLG
;
A
#
# COMPACT_ATOMS: atom_id res chain seq x y z
N ALA A 1 -2.96 21.50 -4.61
CA ALA A 1 -4.07 20.86 -3.91
C ALA A 1 -4.27 21.37 -2.48
N GLY A 2 -3.49 22.37 -2.02
CA GLY A 2 -3.64 23.01 -0.69
C GLY A 2 -3.01 22.26 0.48
N ALA A 3 -2.30 21.17 0.24
CA ALA A 3 -1.54 20.46 1.27
C ALA A 3 -0.12 21.03 1.38
N GLU A 4 0.38 21.15 2.61
CA GLU A 4 1.79 21.38 2.89
C GLU A 4 2.51 20.03 2.91
N THR A 5 3.58 19.89 2.12
CA THR A 5 4.34 18.65 2.03
C THR A 5 5.71 18.79 2.65
N LYS A 6 6.12 17.75 3.41
CA LYS A 6 7.47 17.60 3.93
C LYS A 6 8.07 16.31 3.44
N ILE A 7 9.32 16.35 3.02
CA ILE A 7 10.07 15.19 2.54
C ILE A 7 11.10 14.83 3.60
N VAL A 8 11.00 13.60 4.12
CA VAL A 8 12.00 13.03 5.01
C VAL A 8 12.91 12.13 4.18
N VAL A 9 14.17 12.52 4.07
CA VAL A 9 15.21 11.71 3.42
C VAL A 9 15.85 10.81 4.47
N PHE A 10 15.65 9.51 4.32
CA PHE A 10 16.19 8.52 5.24
C PHE A 10 17.64 8.18 4.87
N ARG A 11 18.57 8.39 5.81
CA ARG A 11 20.00 8.14 5.65
C ARG A 11 20.43 7.03 6.59
N ASN A 12 21.12 6.00 6.05
CA ASN A 12 21.51 4.79 6.79
C ASN A 12 22.99 4.41 6.63
N HIS A 13 23.83 5.36 6.22
CA HIS A 13 25.26 5.05 5.97
C HIS A 13 26.08 4.96 7.27
N THR A 14 25.65 5.65 8.33
CA THR A 14 26.27 5.58 9.67
C THR A 14 25.19 5.42 10.73
N LYS A 15 25.59 5.01 11.94
CA LYS A 15 24.67 4.90 13.07
C LYS A 15 24.06 6.25 13.46
N GLU A 16 24.85 7.30 13.39
CA GLU A 16 24.42 8.66 13.69
C GLU A 16 23.40 9.16 12.67
N ALA A 17 23.67 8.98 11.37
CA ALA A 17 22.75 9.34 10.29
C ALA A 17 21.43 8.56 10.37
N LEU A 18 21.49 7.29 10.78
CA LEU A 18 20.31 6.47 11.02
C LEU A 18 19.48 7.02 12.18
N SER A 19 20.12 7.32 13.33
CA SER A 19 19.43 7.89 14.49
C SER A 19 18.77 9.24 14.17
N GLU A 20 19.49 10.14 13.51
CA GLU A 20 18.95 11.44 13.06
C GLU A 20 17.75 11.27 12.12
N SER A 21 17.81 10.29 11.22
CA SER A 21 16.72 10.02 10.28
C SER A 21 15.49 9.49 11.00
N LEU A 22 15.65 8.60 11.97
CA LEU A 22 14.55 8.09 12.81
C LEU A 22 13.91 9.22 13.63
N GLU A 23 14.72 10.05 14.28
CA GLU A 23 14.23 11.20 15.06
C GLU A 23 13.46 12.21 14.18
N SER A 24 14.00 12.49 12.99
CA SER A 24 13.34 13.36 12.03
C SER A 24 12.01 12.78 11.57
N LEU A 25 11.96 11.49 11.23
CA LEU A 25 10.76 10.82 10.79
C LEU A 25 9.69 10.80 11.88
N GLU A 26 10.05 10.43 13.10
CA GLU A 26 9.17 10.44 14.27
C GLU A 26 8.53 11.84 14.48
N LYS A 27 9.38 12.87 14.47
CA LYS A 27 8.93 14.27 14.62
C LYS A 27 7.94 14.67 13.52
N GLU A 28 8.24 14.37 12.26
CA GLU A 28 7.35 14.74 11.16
C GLU A 28 6.05 13.93 11.18
N ILE A 29 6.06 12.64 11.52
CA ILE A 29 4.83 11.85 11.69
C ILE A 29 3.98 12.45 12.82
N SER A 30 4.58 12.84 13.94
CA SER A 30 3.85 13.36 15.11
C SER A 30 3.08 14.66 14.84
N THR A 31 3.43 15.40 13.79
CA THR A 31 2.79 16.68 13.41
C THR A 31 1.99 16.60 12.10
N SER A 32 2.17 15.55 11.33
CA SER A 32 1.47 15.37 10.05
C SER A 32 0.08 14.73 10.22
N GLN A 33 -0.79 14.93 9.26
CA GLN A 33 -2.10 14.27 9.16
C GLN A 33 -2.08 13.11 8.19
N ILE A 34 -1.13 13.09 7.27
CA ILE A 34 -0.98 12.05 6.25
C ILE A 34 0.48 11.62 6.19
N LEU A 35 0.72 10.31 6.27
CA LEU A 35 2.00 9.69 5.95
C LEU A 35 1.91 9.06 4.57
N ALA A 36 2.75 9.51 3.64
CA ALA A 36 2.84 8.93 2.30
C ALA A 36 4.17 8.18 2.13
N LEU A 37 4.07 6.89 1.84
CA LEU A 37 5.20 6.02 1.51
C LEU A 37 5.28 5.88 0.00
N SER A 38 6.27 6.49 -0.61
CA SER A 38 6.43 6.53 -2.06
C SER A 38 6.84 5.17 -2.63
N GLY A 39 6.60 5.01 -3.93
CA GLY A 39 7.17 3.93 -4.72
C GLY A 39 8.66 4.12 -4.99
N GLY A 40 9.23 3.17 -5.70
CA GLY A 40 10.64 3.13 -6.08
C GLY A 40 11.30 1.83 -5.66
N PHE A 41 12.63 1.80 -5.72
CA PHE A 41 13.44 0.66 -5.29
C PHE A 41 14.32 1.09 -4.14
N SER A 42 14.21 0.42 -2.98
CA SER A 42 15.10 0.65 -1.85
C SER A 42 16.30 -0.29 -1.93
N ALA A 43 17.48 0.19 -1.53
CA ALA A 43 18.66 -0.66 -1.40
C ALA A 43 18.37 -1.81 -0.43
N GLY A 44 18.60 -3.06 -0.86
CA GLY A 44 18.36 -4.26 -0.08
C GLY A 44 16.97 -4.90 -0.29
N ASP A 45 16.18 -4.40 -1.21
CA ASP A 45 14.90 -5.03 -1.58
C ASP A 45 15.08 -6.30 -2.42
N GLU A 46 16.26 -6.52 -2.98
CA GLU A 46 16.62 -7.71 -3.75
C GLU A 46 17.18 -8.84 -2.88
N PRO A 47 16.93 -10.13 -3.23
CA PRO A 47 16.04 -10.64 -4.26
C PRO A 47 14.61 -10.91 -3.77
N ASP A 48 14.35 -10.81 -2.48
CA ASP A 48 13.14 -11.36 -1.85
C ASP A 48 12.12 -10.28 -1.45
N GLY A 49 11.95 -9.30 -2.24
CA GLY A 49 10.81 -8.47 -2.06
C GLY A 49 11.07 -7.06 -1.62
N SER A 50 10.57 -6.26 -2.44
CA SER A 50 10.47 -4.84 -2.30
C SER A 50 9.72 -4.44 -1.01
N GLY A 51 10.04 -3.26 -0.49
CA GLY A 51 9.44 -2.75 0.75
C GLY A 51 10.12 -3.21 2.04
N LYS A 52 11.14 -4.08 2.01
CA LYS A 52 11.83 -4.55 3.23
C LYS A 52 12.42 -3.43 4.06
N PHE A 53 13.10 -2.50 3.41
CA PHE A 53 13.73 -1.38 4.11
C PHE A 53 12.68 -0.51 4.82
N ILE A 54 11.64 -0.11 4.10
CA ILE A 54 10.53 0.67 4.66
C ILE A 54 9.84 -0.11 5.78
N ALA A 55 9.59 -1.41 5.58
CA ALA A 55 8.98 -2.27 6.59
C ALA A 55 9.81 -2.36 7.86
N ASN A 56 11.14 -2.44 7.75
CA ASN A 56 12.03 -2.46 8.92
C ASN A 56 12.01 -1.12 9.66
N VAL A 57 11.97 0.00 8.94
CA VAL A 57 11.82 1.33 9.55
C VAL A 57 10.49 1.45 10.27
N LEU A 58 9.38 0.97 9.65
CA LEU A 58 8.06 1.01 10.28
C LEU A 58 7.93 0.11 11.51
N ARG A 59 8.78 -0.94 11.63
CA ARG A 59 8.84 -1.83 12.81
C ARG A 59 9.72 -1.29 13.94
N GLU A 60 10.52 -0.26 13.69
CA GLU A 60 11.28 0.37 14.76
C GLU A 60 10.29 0.95 15.78
N ASN A 61 10.48 0.67 17.07
CA ASN A 61 9.47 0.92 18.11
C ASN A 61 8.91 2.34 18.11
N ARG A 62 9.76 3.37 18.03
CA ARG A 62 9.34 4.78 18.06
C ARG A 62 8.51 5.14 16.83
N ILE A 63 8.90 4.61 15.67
CA ILE A 63 8.18 4.85 14.41
C ILE A 63 6.86 4.09 14.42
N ALA A 64 6.85 2.84 14.88
CA ALA A 64 5.63 2.05 15.02
C ALA A 64 4.61 2.75 15.93
N ASP A 65 5.05 3.21 17.10
CA ASP A 65 4.19 3.96 18.04
C ASP A 65 3.65 5.25 17.41
N SER A 66 4.49 5.99 16.70
CA SER A 66 4.09 7.23 16.03
C SER A 66 3.08 7.00 14.90
N VAL A 67 3.27 5.93 14.11
CA VAL A 67 2.32 5.54 13.05
C VAL A 67 1.00 5.07 13.65
N MET A 68 1.04 4.25 14.70
CA MET A 68 -0.19 3.78 15.35
C MET A 68 -0.94 4.93 16.01
N ASN A 69 -0.26 5.88 16.65
CA ASN A 69 -0.87 7.09 17.17
C ASN A 69 -1.50 7.95 16.06
N LEU A 70 -0.80 8.13 14.94
CA LEU A 70 -1.35 8.85 13.78
C LEU A 70 -2.69 8.26 13.34
N ILE A 71 -2.77 6.93 13.20
CA ILE A 71 -3.95 6.25 12.68
C ILE A 71 -5.08 6.18 13.72
N LYS A 72 -4.76 5.78 14.96
CA LYS A 72 -5.79 5.45 15.97
C LYS A 72 -6.24 6.63 16.81
N ASP A 73 -5.33 7.54 17.14
CA ASP A 73 -5.61 8.61 18.12
C ASP A 73 -5.80 9.98 17.45
N ARG A 74 -5.20 10.18 16.28
CA ARG A 74 -5.19 11.48 15.59
C ARG A 74 -5.99 11.51 14.30
N ASP A 75 -6.75 10.47 14.01
CA ASP A 75 -7.56 10.37 12.79
C ASP A 75 -6.77 10.52 11.47
N GLY A 76 -5.48 10.26 11.51
CA GLY A 76 -4.59 10.41 10.37
C GLY A 76 -4.73 9.33 9.32
N LEU A 77 -4.08 9.56 8.19
CA LEU A 77 -4.14 8.66 7.03
C LEU A 77 -2.74 8.17 6.64
N VAL A 78 -2.67 6.97 6.09
CA VAL A 78 -1.43 6.41 5.55
C VAL A 78 -1.67 5.93 4.12
N LEU A 79 -0.80 6.35 3.20
CA LEU A 79 -0.82 5.92 1.80
C LEU A 79 0.49 5.23 1.46
N GLY A 80 0.41 4.04 0.86
CA GLY A 80 1.55 3.33 0.33
C GLY A 80 1.41 3.11 -1.17
N ILE A 81 2.36 3.60 -1.95
CA ILE A 81 2.37 3.43 -3.41
C ILE A 81 3.49 2.47 -3.80
N CYS A 82 3.18 1.43 -4.58
CA CYS A 82 4.14 0.46 -5.12
C CYS A 82 5.00 -0.13 -3.99
N ASN A 83 6.28 0.24 -3.87
CA ASN A 83 7.18 -0.18 -2.78
C ASN A 83 6.62 0.16 -1.38
N GLY A 84 5.95 1.30 -1.25
CA GLY A 84 5.24 1.67 -0.02
C GLY A 84 4.09 0.72 0.29
N PHE A 85 3.30 0.31 -0.70
CA PHE A 85 2.23 -0.68 -0.51
C PHE A 85 2.79 -2.04 -0.07
N GLN A 86 3.88 -2.49 -0.71
CA GLN A 86 4.58 -3.73 -0.31
C GLN A 86 5.01 -3.67 1.16
N ALA A 87 5.51 -2.52 1.62
CA ALA A 87 5.87 -2.33 3.02
C ALA A 87 4.65 -2.39 3.95
N LEU A 88 3.53 -1.75 3.58
CA LEU A 88 2.29 -1.80 4.37
C LEU A 88 1.76 -3.23 4.54
N ILE A 89 1.78 -4.04 3.48
CA ILE A 89 1.43 -5.46 3.55
C ILE A 89 2.39 -6.21 4.48
N LYS A 90 3.71 -6.01 4.31
CA LYS A 90 4.74 -6.71 5.11
C LYS A 90 4.68 -6.41 6.60
N VAL A 91 4.17 -5.25 7.00
CA VAL A 91 4.03 -4.92 8.43
C VAL A 91 2.63 -5.21 8.98
N GLY A 92 1.66 -5.57 8.13
CA GLY A 92 0.29 -5.88 8.52
C GLY A 92 -0.63 -4.67 8.62
N LEU A 93 -0.16 -3.46 8.36
CA LEU A 93 -1.02 -2.26 8.33
C LEU A 93 -2.13 -2.40 7.29
N VAL A 94 -1.88 -3.05 6.19
CA VAL A 94 -2.87 -3.53 5.25
C VAL A 94 -2.79 -5.06 5.22
N PRO A 95 -3.91 -5.79 5.40
CA PRO A 95 -5.29 -5.31 5.59
C PRO A 95 -5.73 -5.19 7.06
N TYR A 96 -4.85 -5.31 8.05
CA TYR A 96 -5.25 -5.50 9.46
C TYR A 96 -5.34 -4.19 10.29
N GLY A 97 -4.77 -3.08 9.81
CA GLY A 97 -4.79 -1.79 10.50
C GLY A 97 -3.87 -1.70 11.72
N GLU A 98 -2.92 -2.63 11.84
CA GLU A 98 -1.93 -2.67 12.92
C GLU A 98 -0.60 -3.25 12.46
N ILE A 99 0.49 -2.83 13.11
CA ILE A 99 1.81 -3.43 12.89
C ILE A 99 1.86 -4.73 13.68
N ARG A 100 2.09 -5.85 12.96
CA ARG A 100 2.04 -7.19 13.52
C ARG A 100 3.15 -8.10 12.98
N THR A 101 3.35 -9.21 13.65
CA THR A 101 4.25 -10.26 13.16
C THR A 101 3.66 -10.93 11.92
N VAL A 102 4.49 -11.14 10.91
CA VAL A 102 4.09 -11.81 9.67
C VAL A 102 3.80 -13.29 9.96
N THR A 103 2.68 -13.77 9.43
CA THR A 103 2.25 -15.17 9.45
C THR A 103 2.02 -15.67 8.03
N GLU A 104 1.99 -16.99 7.83
CA GLU A 104 1.88 -17.60 6.49
C GLU A 104 0.53 -17.34 5.80
N ASP A 105 -0.51 -17.05 6.57
CA ASP A 105 -1.87 -16.75 6.10
C ASP A 105 -2.07 -15.28 5.67
N MET A 106 -1.07 -14.42 5.90
CA MET A 106 -1.14 -13.02 5.50
C MET A 106 -1.01 -12.87 3.97
N PRO A 107 -1.69 -11.88 3.39
CA PRO A 107 -1.51 -11.58 1.97
C PRO A 107 -0.07 -11.13 1.70
N THR A 108 0.39 -11.32 0.48
CA THR A 108 1.71 -10.85 0.05
C THR A 108 1.66 -10.26 -1.35
N LEU A 109 2.61 -9.37 -1.63
CA LEU A 109 2.91 -8.89 -2.97
C LEU A 109 4.19 -9.59 -3.46
N THR A 110 4.12 -10.14 -4.68
CA THR A 110 5.20 -10.90 -5.27
C THR A 110 5.38 -10.61 -6.76
N PHE A 111 6.27 -11.34 -7.42
CA PHE A 111 6.57 -11.18 -8.84
C PHE A 111 5.33 -11.28 -9.73
N ASN A 112 5.27 -10.39 -10.71
CA ASN A 112 4.27 -10.47 -11.78
C ASN A 112 4.31 -11.83 -12.47
N THR A 113 3.16 -12.33 -12.94
CA THR A 113 3.07 -13.62 -13.65
C THR A 113 3.96 -13.72 -14.89
N ILE A 114 4.19 -12.57 -15.56
CA ILE A 114 5.08 -12.52 -16.73
C ILE A 114 6.59 -12.64 -16.37
N GLY A 115 6.95 -12.71 -15.08
CA GLY A 115 8.33 -12.89 -14.61
C GLY A 115 9.27 -11.69 -14.87
N ARG A 116 8.72 -10.51 -15.13
CA ARG A 116 9.51 -9.29 -15.42
C ARG A 116 8.77 -8.02 -15.02
N HIS A 117 9.50 -6.91 -15.04
CA HIS A 117 8.92 -5.57 -14.89
C HIS A 117 7.90 -5.28 -15.99
N ILE A 118 6.78 -4.66 -15.60
CA ILE A 118 5.77 -4.16 -16.50
C ILE A 118 5.58 -2.67 -16.28
N SER A 119 5.51 -1.91 -17.38
CA SER A 119 5.19 -0.48 -17.37
C SER A 119 4.14 -0.21 -18.44
N ARG A 120 2.94 0.15 -18.01
CA ARG A 120 1.80 0.41 -18.89
C ARG A 120 0.72 1.19 -18.17
N VAL A 121 -0.30 1.60 -18.88
CA VAL A 121 -1.56 2.07 -18.32
C VAL A 121 -2.48 0.88 -18.10
N ALA A 122 -2.97 0.71 -16.88
CA ALA A 122 -3.99 -0.27 -16.51
C ALA A 122 -5.33 0.42 -16.29
N ARG A 123 -6.40 -0.33 -16.44
CA ARG A 123 -7.75 0.12 -16.12
C ARG A 123 -8.14 -0.44 -14.75
N THR A 124 -8.62 0.43 -13.89
CA THR A 124 -9.08 0.05 -12.55
C THR A 124 -10.48 0.63 -12.29
N ARG A 125 -11.17 0.07 -11.32
CA ARG A 125 -12.40 0.62 -10.76
C ARG A 125 -12.32 0.67 -9.25
N LEU A 126 -12.99 1.63 -8.65
CA LEU A 126 -13.26 1.62 -7.23
C LEU A 126 -14.30 0.52 -6.93
N THR A 127 -14.09 -0.25 -5.87
CA THR A 127 -15.09 -1.18 -5.36
C THR A 127 -16.01 -0.46 -4.35
N ALA A 128 -16.93 -1.17 -3.74
CA ALA A 128 -17.80 -0.61 -2.68
C ALA A 128 -17.04 -0.38 -1.36
N ALA A 129 -15.81 0.13 -1.45
CA ALA A 129 -14.96 0.36 -0.29
C ALA A 129 -15.45 1.57 0.53
N THR A 130 -15.51 1.38 1.85
CA THR A 130 -15.73 2.47 2.80
C THR A 130 -14.36 2.99 3.25
N SER A 131 -13.91 4.10 2.68
CA SER A 131 -12.61 4.66 2.99
C SER A 131 -12.63 6.18 2.92
N PRO A 132 -11.96 6.90 3.85
CA PRO A 132 -11.78 8.35 3.75
C PRO A 132 -11.11 8.80 2.45
N TRP A 133 -10.31 7.94 1.82
CA TRP A 133 -9.67 8.20 0.53
C TRP A 133 -10.65 8.34 -0.63
N ALA A 134 -11.86 7.74 -0.52
CA ALA A 134 -12.89 7.80 -1.54
C ALA A 134 -13.98 8.85 -1.28
N PHE A 135 -14.01 9.47 -0.11
CA PHE A 135 -15.18 10.15 0.45
C PHE A 135 -15.69 11.38 -0.32
N HIS A 136 -14.88 12.03 -1.13
CA HIS A 136 -15.28 13.26 -1.82
C HIS A 136 -15.01 13.29 -3.31
N SER A 137 -14.70 12.15 -3.87
CA SER A 137 -14.40 12.07 -5.30
C SER A 137 -15.57 11.48 -6.06
N SER A 138 -16.45 12.34 -6.57
CA SER A 138 -17.44 11.93 -7.58
C SER A 138 -16.74 11.28 -8.80
N VAL A 139 -15.50 11.67 -9.09
CA VAL A 139 -14.67 11.10 -10.16
C VAL A 139 -14.29 9.66 -9.86
N LEU A 140 -14.04 9.29 -8.60
CA LEU A 140 -13.67 7.92 -8.22
C LEU A 140 -14.89 6.99 -8.08
N GLN A 141 -16.07 7.53 -7.91
CA GLN A 141 -17.30 6.75 -7.67
C GLN A 141 -17.97 6.24 -8.93
N GLU A 142 -17.66 6.84 -10.09
CA GLU A 142 -18.30 6.48 -11.34
C GLU A 142 -17.27 5.94 -12.36
N GLY A 143 -17.53 4.72 -12.82
CA GLY A 143 -16.82 4.13 -13.95
C GLY A 143 -15.45 3.53 -13.64
N THR A 144 -14.62 3.53 -14.66
CA THR A 144 -13.27 2.99 -14.64
C THR A 144 -12.23 4.10 -14.79
N HIS A 145 -11.06 3.91 -14.19
CA HIS A 145 -9.96 4.85 -14.21
C HIS A 145 -8.74 4.26 -14.91
N LEU A 146 -7.98 5.11 -15.59
CA LEU A 146 -6.71 4.74 -16.20
C LEU A 146 -5.58 5.13 -15.25
N VAL A 147 -4.81 4.14 -14.80
CA VAL A 147 -3.72 4.31 -13.83
C VAL A 147 -2.42 3.85 -14.46
N PRO A 148 -1.36 4.66 -14.46
CA PRO A 148 -0.04 4.21 -14.87
C PRO A 148 0.52 3.26 -13.82
N ILE A 149 0.95 2.08 -14.26
CA ILE A 149 1.63 1.09 -13.42
C ILE A 149 3.06 0.89 -13.88
N SER A 150 3.98 0.67 -12.94
CA SER A 150 5.39 0.39 -13.22
C SER A 150 6.00 -0.41 -12.06
N HIS A 151 6.02 -1.73 -12.19
CA HIS A 151 6.50 -2.64 -11.13
C HIS A 151 6.91 -4.01 -11.66
N GLY A 152 7.82 -4.67 -10.95
CA GLY A 152 8.18 -6.07 -11.13
C GLY A 152 7.42 -7.01 -10.19
N GLU A 153 6.97 -6.47 -9.05
CA GLU A 153 6.35 -7.19 -7.95
C GLU A 153 5.06 -6.48 -7.51
N GLY A 154 4.01 -6.65 -8.26
CA GLY A 154 2.69 -6.07 -7.96
C GLY A 154 1.59 -7.11 -7.79
N ARG A 155 1.93 -8.40 -7.88
CA ARG A 155 0.97 -9.48 -7.80
C ARG A 155 0.54 -9.77 -6.37
N ILE A 156 -0.73 -9.56 -6.07
CA ILE A 156 -1.33 -9.92 -4.79
C ILE A 156 -1.62 -11.43 -4.77
N ILE A 157 -1.08 -12.10 -3.75
CA ILE A 157 -1.43 -13.46 -3.37
C ILE A 157 -2.17 -13.40 -2.05
N ILE A 158 -3.33 -14.05 -2.00
CA ILE A 158 -4.23 -14.06 -0.85
C ILE A 158 -5.08 -15.33 -0.90
N SER A 159 -5.46 -15.88 0.25
CA SER A 159 -6.39 -17.03 0.29
C SER A 159 -7.81 -16.62 -0.12
N ASP A 160 -8.57 -17.59 -0.62
CA ASP A 160 -9.96 -17.36 -1.03
C ASP A 160 -10.83 -16.90 0.15
N GLU A 161 -10.58 -17.43 1.33
CA GLU A 161 -11.28 -17.10 2.57
C GLU A 161 -11.03 -15.64 2.96
N LEU A 162 -9.76 -15.24 3.01
CA LEU A 162 -9.40 -13.87 3.36
C LEU A 162 -9.87 -12.88 2.29
N ALA A 163 -9.77 -13.22 1.02
CA ALA A 163 -10.27 -12.36 -0.05
C ALA A 163 -11.79 -12.11 0.09
N LYS A 164 -12.59 -13.17 0.32
CA LYS A 164 -14.04 -13.04 0.56
C LYS A 164 -14.35 -12.16 1.77
N GLU A 165 -13.58 -12.31 2.84
CA GLU A 165 -13.71 -11.47 4.03
C GLU A 165 -13.43 -10.00 3.72
N LEU A 166 -12.33 -9.68 3.00
CA LEU A 166 -11.96 -8.33 2.65
C LEU A 166 -12.98 -7.67 1.72
N PHE A 167 -13.53 -8.41 0.76
CA PHE A 167 -14.63 -7.91 -0.07
C PHE A 167 -15.88 -7.61 0.75
N ALA A 168 -16.27 -8.53 1.64
CA ALA A 168 -17.44 -8.34 2.48
C ALA A 168 -17.32 -7.15 3.44
N LYS A 169 -16.09 -6.85 3.89
CA LYS A 169 -15.77 -5.72 4.76
C LYS A 169 -15.52 -4.41 4.01
N GLY A 170 -15.54 -4.41 2.66
CA GLY A 170 -15.23 -3.23 1.87
C GLY A 170 -13.75 -2.79 1.94
N GLN A 171 -12.84 -3.72 2.23
CA GLN A 171 -11.40 -3.45 2.33
C GLN A 171 -10.66 -3.63 1.00
N VAL A 172 -11.27 -4.23 -0.01
CA VAL A 172 -10.76 -4.17 -1.38
C VAL A 172 -11.10 -2.79 -1.92
N PHE A 173 -10.09 -1.97 -2.16
CA PHE A 173 -10.30 -0.58 -2.56
C PHE A 173 -10.50 -0.46 -4.08
N THR A 174 -9.60 -1.07 -4.84
CA THR A 174 -9.62 -1.05 -6.30
C THR A 174 -9.41 -2.44 -6.88
N GLN A 175 -9.96 -2.65 -8.08
CA GLN A 175 -9.76 -3.84 -8.89
C GLN A 175 -9.34 -3.46 -10.31
N TYR A 176 -8.47 -4.27 -10.93
CA TYR A 176 -8.26 -4.23 -12.37
C TYR A 176 -9.53 -4.63 -13.13
N THR A 177 -9.77 -3.98 -14.26
CA THR A 177 -10.97 -4.23 -15.06
C THR A 177 -10.65 -4.41 -16.53
N ASP A 178 -11.55 -5.12 -17.24
CA ASP A 178 -11.65 -5.12 -18.69
C ASP A 178 -12.25 -3.80 -19.21
N PHE A 179 -12.47 -3.72 -20.52
CA PHE A 179 -13.08 -2.54 -21.17
C PHE A 179 -14.53 -2.31 -20.77
N ASP A 180 -15.24 -3.35 -20.35
CA ASP A 180 -16.66 -3.28 -19.95
C ASP A 180 -16.80 -2.95 -18.44
N GLY A 181 -15.67 -2.81 -17.72
CA GLY A 181 -15.65 -2.51 -16.29
C GLY A 181 -15.81 -3.74 -15.38
N ASN A 182 -15.78 -4.96 -15.93
CA ASN A 182 -15.82 -6.17 -15.12
C ASN A 182 -14.43 -6.47 -14.53
N PRO A 183 -14.35 -7.14 -13.36
CA PRO A 183 -13.06 -7.55 -12.79
C PRO A 183 -12.26 -8.40 -13.76
N ALA A 184 -11.06 -7.99 -14.08
CA ALA A 184 -10.15 -8.69 -15.01
C ALA A 184 -9.35 -9.75 -14.26
N ILE A 185 -9.65 -11.02 -14.47
CA ILE A 185 -8.95 -12.13 -13.82
C ILE A 185 -7.70 -12.56 -14.59
N GLN A 186 -7.64 -12.25 -15.88
CA GLN A 186 -6.57 -12.70 -16.79
C GLN A 186 -5.90 -11.53 -17.51
N GLU A 187 -4.69 -11.79 -18.03
CA GLU A 187 -4.03 -10.91 -18.98
C GLU A 187 -4.87 -10.75 -20.26
N PRO A 188 -4.80 -9.60 -20.93
CA PRO A 188 -3.92 -8.47 -20.66
C PRO A 188 -4.46 -7.47 -19.62
N ASP A 189 -5.71 -7.56 -19.20
CA ASP A 189 -6.37 -6.54 -18.38
C ASP A 189 -6.05 -6.67 -16.87
N ASN A 190 -5.64 -7.87 -16.41
CA ASN A 190 -4.97 -8.08 -15.13
C ASN A 190 -3.45 -8.15 -15.37
N PRO A 191 -2.73 -7.04 -15.24
CA PRO A 191 -1.38 -6.93 -15.79
C PRO A 191 -0.31 -7.70 -15.00
N ASN A 192 -0.59 -8.10 -13.77
CA ASN A 192 0.36 -8.75 -12.87
C ASN A 192 -0.09 -10.12 -12.36
N GLY A 193 -1.34 -10.52 -12.65
CA GLY A 193 -1.90 -11.77 -12.20
C GLY A 193 -2.39 -11.75 -10.74
N SER A 194 -2.72 -10.58 -10.21
CA SER A 194 -3.28 -10.44 -8.86
C SER A 194 -4.54 -11.25 -8.67
N ALA A 195 -4.64 -11.94 -7.54
CA ALA A 195 -5.81 -12.71 -7.16
C ALA A 195 -7.07 -11.82 -7.14
N PHE A 196 -8.18 -12.32 -7.70
CA PHE A 196 -9.47 -11.61 -7.76
C PHE A 196 -9.41 -10.23 -8.42
N ALA A 197 -8.42 -9.98 -9.27
CA ALA A 197 -8.16 -8.68 -9.87
C ALA A 197 -7.90 -7.56 -8.84
N ILE A 198 -7.56 -7.87 -7.61
CA ILE A 198 -7.30 -6.88 -6.55
C ILE A 198 -6.09 -6.03 -6.95
N GLU A 199 -6.27 -4.70 -6.95
CA GLU A 199 -5.22 -3.74 -7.23
C GLU A 199 -4.81 -2.96 -5.98
N GLY A 200 -5.80 -2.56 -5.14
CA GLY A 200 -5.56 -1.85 -3.90
C GLY A 200 -6.38 -2.40 -2.74
N LEU A 201 -5.82 -2.30 -1.55
CA LEU A 201 -6.42 -2.75 -0.29
C LEU A 201 -6.35 -1.66 0.79
N THR A 202 -7.30 -1.71 1.72
CA THR A 202 -7.29 -0.81 2.90
C THR A 202 -7.20 -1.58 4.22
N SER A 203 -6.89 -0.83 5.29
CA SER A 203 -7.16 -1.24 6.67
C SER A 203 -8.66 -1.38 6.95
N PRO A 204 -9.08 -2.01 8.06
CA PRO A 204 -10.50 -2.18 8.39
C PRO A 204 -11.30 -0.87 8.51
N ASP A 205 -10.65 0.19 8.95
CA ASP A 205 -11.20 1.55 9.06
C ASP A 205 -11.02 2.40 7.79
N GLY A 206 -10.37 1.83 6.76
CA GLY A 206 -10.11 2.49 5.49
C GLY A 206 -9.05 3.59 5.52
N ARG A 207 -8.35 3.82 6.64
CA ARG A 207 -7.40 4.93 6.81
C ARG A 207 -6.04 4.65 6.21
N VAL A 208 -5.63 3.40 6.19
CA VAL A 208 -4.41 2.95 5.52
C VAL A 208 -4.80 2.41 4.15
N LEU A 209 -4.21 2.95 3.10
CA LEU A 209 -4.45 2.54 1.71
C LEU A 209 -3.11 2.18 1.04
N GLY A 210 -3.13 1.09 0.34
CA GLY A 210 -2.04 0.66 -0.52
C GLY A 210 -2.55 0.08 -1.82
#